data_268ad271eba956dd4b698be41ed8ce93
#
_entry.id   268ad271eba956dd4b698be41ed8ce93
#
_cell.length_a   1.000
_cell.length_b   1.000
_cell.length_c   1.000
_cell.angle_alpha   90.00
_cell.angle_beta   90.00
_cell.angle_gamma   90.00
#
_symmetry.space_group_name_H-M   'P 1'
#
loop_
_entity.id
_entity.type
_entity.pdbx_description
1 polymer ?
#
loop_
_entity_poly.entity_id
_entity_poly.type
_entity_poly.pdbx_seq_one_letter_code
_entity_poly.pdbx_strand_id
1 'polypeptide(L)'
;MCGRYSQKLDLKKVEDQLKLTLSDRAINWKPSFNIAPSQLAPVVTSDKPDLIDVFHFGLVPHWAKDKKVGYKMINARSETIIEKPSFKPLLINNKRCLVLADSFFEWKKDGKEKQPFRIYLPEREVFFFAGLWSSWKDPEGEIYNSFAIITTAPNALMEKIHDRMPVILTSEEEKLWLDPDQNPKDLLKLLNAYPADAMKAYEISSEVNKPANNYPEILDPVAE
;
A
#
# COMPACT_ATOMS: atom_id res chain seq x y z
N MET A 1 11.03 1.21 -5.38
CA MET A 1 10.27 0.61 -4.25
C MET A 1 9.05 1.48 -4.01
N CYS A 2 7.84 0.90 -4.00
CA CYS A 2 6.58 1.64 -3.82
C CYS A 2 6.52 2.27 -2.42
N GLY A 3 7.03 3.49 -2.32
CA GLY A 3 7.10 4.26 -1.08
C GLY A 3 6.19 5.48 -1.09
N ARG A 4 5.38 5.65 -2.12
CA ARG A 4 4.50 6.80 -2.27
C ARG A 4 3.26 6.45 -3.08
N TYR A 5 2.07 6.86 -2.62
CA TYR A 5 0.80 6.59 -3.30
C TYR A 5 -0.26 7.60 -2.89
N SER A 6 -1.42 7.57 -3.53
CA SER A 6 -2.57 8.40 -3.19
C SER A 6 -3.79 7.57 -2.80
N GLN A 7 -4.64 8.17 -1.99
CA GLN A 7 -6.03 7.76 -1.74
C GLN A 7 -6.86 9.05 -1.64
N LYS A 8 -7.38 9.48 -2.79
CA LYS A 8 -8.05 10.77 -2.95
C LYS A 8 -9.56 10.75 -2.66
N LEU A 9 -10.15 9.56 -2.47
CA LEU A 9 -11.58 9.45 -2.25
C LEU A 9 -11.95 9.68 -0.78
N ASP A 10 -13.12 10.24 -0.57
CA ASP A 10 -13.75 10.26 0.75
C ASP A 10 -14.06 8.81 1.18
N LEU A 11 -13.61 8.42 2.38
CA LEU A 11 -13.83 7.07 2.88
C LEU A 11 -15.30 6.70 3.05
N LYS A 12 -16.21 7.68 3.23
CA LYS A 12 -17.65 7.42 3.24
C LYS A 12 -18.17 6.91 1.90
N LYS A 13 -17.63 7.45 0.78
CA LYS A 13 -17.95 6.93 -0.56
C LYS A 13 -17.41 5.52 -0.76
N VAL A 14 -16.20 5.27 -0.26
CA VAL A 14 -15.57 3.94 -0.32
C VAL A 14 -16.35 2.93 0.54
N GLU A 15 -16.80 3.32 1.73
CA GLU A 15 -17.64 2.52 2.64
C GLU A 15 -18.92 2.05 1.91
N ASP A 16 -19.65 2.98 1.30
CA ASP A 16 -20.86 2.68 0.56
C ASP A 16 -20.60 1.77 -0.66
N GLN A 17 -19.55 2.08 -1.42
CA GLN A 17 -19.19 1.36 -2.64
C GLN A 17 -18.76 -0.09 -2.36
N LEU A 18 -18.00 -0.31 -1.32
CA LEU A 18 -17.43 -1.60 -0.97
C LEU A 18 -18.23 -2.37 0.09
N LYS A 19 -19.29 -1.73 0.65
CA LYS A 19 -20.12 -2.29 1.75
C LYS A 19 -19.28 -2.65 2.99
N LEU A 20 -18.33 -1.80 3.31
CA LEU A 20 -17.50 -1.89 4.50
C LEU A 20 -17.99 -0.87 5.53
N THR A 21 -17.47 -0.93 6.76
CA THR A 21 -17.72 0.06 7.82
C THR A 21 -16.44 0.85 8.12
N LEU A 22 -16.58 2.04 8.72
CA LEU A 22 -15.43 2.86 9.13
C LEU A 22 -15.19 2.72 10.64
N SER A 23 -13.92 2.58 11.04
CA SER A 23 -13.52 2.74 12.45
C SER A 23 -13.63 4.19 12.89
N ASP A 24 -13.70 4.45 14.20
CA ASP A 24 -13.71 5.81 14.77
C ASP A 24 -12.52 6.66 14.30
N ARG A 25 -11.38 6.02 14.02
CA ARG A 25 -10.19 6.69 13.48
C ARG A 25 -10.32 6.99 12.00
N ALA A 26 -10.97 6.11 11.23
CA ALA A 26 -11.16 6.26 9.80
C ALA A 26 -12.23 7.30 9.44
N ILE A 27 -13.25 7.50 10.27
CA ILE A 27 -14.31 8.51 10.07
C ILE A 27 -13.74 9.93 9.89
N ASN A 28 -12.66 10.25 10.59
CA ASN A 28 -12.03 11.57 10.55
C ASN A 28 -10.85 11.67 9.59
N TRP A 29 -10.51 10.58 8.89
CA TRP A 29 -9.42 10.58 7.92
C TRP A 29 -9.78 11.43 6.70
N LYS A 30 -8.82 12.18 6.20
CA LYS A 30 -9.01 13.06 5.04
C LYS A 30 -8.30 12.47 3.82
N PRO A 31 -8.89 12.64 2.61
CA PRO A 31 -8.23 12.27 1.36
C PRO A 31 -6.78 12.76 1.32
N SER A 32 -5.89 11.90 0.85
CA SER A 32 -4.47 12.23 0.71
C SER A 32 -4.00 11.94 -0.70
N PHE A 33 -3.38 12.96 -1.30
CA PHE A 33 -2.85 12.91 -2.66
C PHE A 33 -1.38 12.51 -2.67
N ASN A 34 -0.74 12.35 -1.50
CA ASN A 34 0.70 12.11 -1.39
C ASN A 34 1.08 11.35 -0.11
N ILE A 35 0.56 10.15 0.06
CA ILE A 35 0.83 9.30 1.23
C ILE A 35 2.29 8.84 1.18
N ALA A 36 3.01 9.12 2.26
CA ALA A 36 4.43 8.80 2.45
C ALA A 36 4.65 7.93 3.69
N PRO A 37 5.81 7.26 3.82
CA PRO A 37 6.16 6.51 5.03
C PRO A 37 5.96 7.31 6.32
N SER A 38 5.51 6.63 7.37
CA SER A 38 5.10 7.12 8.69
C SER A 38 3.73 7.78 8.76
N GLN A 39 3.10 8.14 7.67
CA GLN A 39 1.76 8.69 7.67
C GLN A 39 0.70 7.60 7.91
N LEU A 40 -0.46 8.00 8.45
CA LEU A 40 -1.63 7.14 8.56
C LEU A 40 -2.27 6.95 7.19
N ALA A 41 -2.75 5.75 6.93
CA ALA A 41 -3.42 5.41 5.68
C ALA A 41 -4.47 4.31 5.88
N PRO A 42 -5.55 4.31 5.05
CA PRO A 42 -6.65 3.37 5.20
C PRO A 42 -6.24 1.95 4.83
N VAL A 43 -6.65 1.01 5.66
CA VAL A 43 -6.44 -0.43 5.47
C VAL A 43 -7.67 -1.22 5.89
N VAL A 44 -7.85 -2.40 5.29
CA VAL A 44 -8.77 -3.45 5.77
C VAL A 44 -7.91 -4.64 6.19
N THR A 45 -8.12 -5.20 7.37
CA THR A 45 -7.29 -6.29 7.89
C THR A 45 -8.04 -7.63 7.87
N SER A 46 -7.29 -8.73 7.79
CA SER A 46 -7.86 -10.09 7.90
C SER A 46 -8.53 -10.36 9.26
N ASP A 47 -8.12 -9.65 10.31
CA ASP A 47 -8.77 -9.74 11.63
C ASP A 47 -10.16 -9.05 11.64
N LYS A 48 -10.37 -8.07 10.75
CA LYS A 48 -11.62 -7.29 10.62
C LYS A 48 -11.89 -6.98 9.14
N PRO A 49 -12.32 -7.99 8.36
CA PRO A 49 -12.43 -7.87 6.89
C PRO A 49 -13.54 -6.92 6.42
N ASP A 50 -14.46 -6.54 7.31
CA ASP A 50 -15.56 -5.62 7.00
C ASP A 50 -15.31 -4.18 7.50
N LEU A 51 -14.08 -3.90 8.04
CA LEU A 51 -13.77 -2.63 8.67
C LEU A 51 -12.59 -1.92 8.01
N ILE A 52 -12.80 -0.70 7.55
CA ILE A 52 -11.71 0.22 7.18
C ILE A 52 -11.18 0.88 8.44
N ASP A 53 -9.90 0.68 8.74
CA ASP A 53 -9.19 1.37 9.82
C ASP A 53 -7.99 2.15 9.24
N VAL A 54 -7.27 2.92 10.04
CA VAL A 54 -6.08 3.67 9.61
C VAL A 54 -4.86 3.24 10.40
N PHE A 55 -3.84 2.79 9.68
CA PHE A 55 -2.57 2.33 10.23
C PHE A 55 -1.41 3.15 9.67
N HIS A 56 -0.28 3.14 10.35
CA HIS A 56 0.93 3.82 9.89
C HIS A 56 1.62 3.06 8.76
N PHE A 57 1.96 3.77 7.69
CA PHE A 57 2.74 3.20 6.60
C PHE A 57 4.22 3.07 7.00
N GLY A 58 4.72 1.85 7.01
CA GLY A 58 6.05 1.47 7.49
C GLY A 58 5.95 0.57 8.72
N LEU A 59 6.08 -0.73 8.50
CA LEU A 59 5.83 -1.79 9.48
C LEU A 59 6.80 -1.73 10.64
N VAL A 60 6.27 -1.69 11.86
CA VAL A 60 7.02 -1.83 13.11
C VAL A 60 6.75 -3.22 13.68
N PRO A 61 7.73 -4.14 13.66
CA PRO A 61 7.55 -5.47 14.25
C PRO A 61 7.27 -5.38 15.75
N HIS A 62 6.47 -6.30 16.29
CA HIS A 62 6.10 -6.32 17.72
C HIS A 62 7.29 -6.35 18.68
N TRP A 63 8.44 -6.87 18.23
CA TRP A 63 9.67 -6.97 19.01
C TRP A 63 10.61 -5.75 18.85
N ALA A 64 10.23 -4.75 18.05
CA ALA A 64 11.08 -3.59 17.81
C ALA A 64 11.27 -2.74 19.07
N LYS A 65 12.46 -2.17 19.22
CA LYS A 65 12.77 -1.27 20.34
C LYS A 65 12.35 0.18 20.08
N ASP A 66 12.20 0.55 18.81
CA ASP A 66 11.86 1.92 18.38
C ASP A 66 11.03 1.86 17.09
N LYS A 67 9.98 2.68 17.02
CA LYS A 67 9.11 2.81 15.85
C LYS A 67 9.83 3.30 14.60
N LYS A 68 11.01 3.92 14.72
CA LYS A 68 11.82 4.37 13.58
C LYS A 68 12.24 3.25 12.63
N VAL A 69 12.21 1.98 13.07
CA VAL A 69 12.47 0.83 12.20
C VAL A 69 11.48 0.79 11.03
N GLY A 70 10.25 1.28 11.21
CA GLY A 70 9.21 1.35 10.19
C GLY A 70 9.64 2.12 8.94
N TYR A 71 10.48 3.16 9.04
CA TYR A 71 10.98 3.90 7.88
C TYR A 71 11.76 3.03 6.87
N LYS A 72 12.34 1.91 7.33
CA LYS A 72 13.09 0.96 6.50
C LYS A 72 12.27 -0.26 6.10
N MET A 73 11.05 -0.39 6.65
CA MET A 73 10.19 -1.56 6.47
C MET A 73 8.85 -1.19 5.81
N ILE A 74 8.92 -0.31 4.80
CA ILE A 74 7.74 0.11 4.03
C ILE A 74 7.28 -0.94 3.03
N ASN A 75 8.19 -1.84 2.60
CA ASN A 75 7.89 -2.89 1.64
C ASN A 75 8.37 -4.27 2.09
N ALA A 76 7.60 -5.30 1.73
CA ALA A 76 7.96 -6.71 1.81
C ALA A 76 8.06 -7.29 0.39
N ARG A 77 9.21 -7.88 0.02
CA ARG A 77 9.37 -8.52 -1.30
C ARG A 77 8.68 -9.88 -1.31
N SER A 78 7.80 -10.11 -2.28
CA SER A 78 7.06 -11.37 -2.43
C SER A 78 7.99 -12.59 -2.51
N GLU A 79 9.12 -12.47 -3.17
CA GLU A 79 10.09 -13.56 -3.38
C GLU A 79 10.74 -14.06 -2.09
N THR A 80 10.88 -13.20 -1.10
CA THR A 80 11.58 -13.51 0.16
C THR A 80 10.71 -13.36 1.40
N ILE A 81 9.43 -13.13 1.24
CA ILE A 81 8.49 -12.86 2.35
C ILE A 81 8.47 -13.99 3.38
N ILE A 82 8.57 -15.24 2.93
CA ILE A 82 8.58 -16.43 3.80
C ILE A 82 9.95 -16.71 4.44
N GLU A 83 10.99 -16.01 4.03
CA GLU A 83 12.35 -16.17 4.57
C GLU A 83 12.66 -15.13 5.64
N LYS A 84 12.03 -13.97 5.55
CA LYS A 84 12.33 -12.83 6.42
C LYS A 84 11.64 -12.95 7.79
N PRO A 85 12.39 -12.93 8.91
CA PRO A 85 11.82 -13.05 10.25
C PRO A 85 10.77 -11.99 10.60
N SER A 86 10.84 -10.82 9.97
CA SER A 86 9.88 -9.74 10.19
C SER A 86 8.54 -9.93 9.47
N PHE A 87 8.50 -10.73 8.39
CA PHE A 87 7.31 -10.86 7.54
C PHE A 87 6.68 -12.26 7.59
N LYS A 88 7.50 -13.32 7.63
CA LYS A 88 7.02 -14.72 7.67
C LYS A 88 5.98 -14.97 8.77
N PRO A 89 6.19 -14.58 10.04
CA PRO A 89 5.21 -14.80 11.09
C PRO A 89 3.89 -14.06 10.83
N LEU A 90 3.94 -12.88 10.20
CA LEU A 90 2.75 -12.09 9.90
C LEU A 90 1.88 -12.80 8.84
N LEU A 91 2.51 -13.31 7.79
CA LEU A 91 1.80 -14.07 6.75
C LEU A 91 1.14 -15.33 7.33
N ILE A 92 1.87 -16.09 8.16
CA ILE A 92 1.39 -17.37 8.74
C ILE A 92 0.27 -17.13 9.76
N ASN A 93 0.38 -16.05 10.56
CA ASN A 93 -0.56 -15.75 11.64
C ASN A 93 -1.68 -14.78 11.20
N ASN A 94 -2.05 -14.79 9.91
CA ASN A 94 -3.15 -14.01 9.36
C ASN A 94 -3.03 -12.49 9.61
N LYS A 95 -1.82 -11.94 9.74
CA LYS A 95 -1.59 -10.49 9.85
C LYS A 95 -1.47 -9.86 8.46
N ARG A 96 -2.46 -10.11 7.62
CA ARG A 96 -2.58 -9.59 6.26
C ARG A 96 -3.52 -8.40 6.23
N CYS A 97 -3.29 -7.48 5.30
CA CYS A 97 -4.20 -6.36 5.07
C CYS A 97 -4.29 -6.01 3.58
N LEU A 98 -5.36 -5.34 3.24
CA LEU A 98 -5.56 -4.63 2.00
C LEU A 98 -5.29 -3.15 2.25
N VAL A 99 -4.41 -2.54 1.47
CA VAL A 99 -4.07 -1.11 1.58
C VAL A 99 -4.80 -0.36 0.48
N LEU A 100 -5.70 0.55 0.86
CA LEU A 100 -6.51 1.31 -0.08
C LEU A 100 -5.66 2.32 -0.85
N ALA A 101 -5.84 2.35 -2.18
CA ALA A 101 -5.18 3.30 -3.07
C ALA A 101 -6.06 3.62 -4.30
N ASP A 102 -5.80 4.77 -4.93
CA ASP A 102 -6.31 5.11 -6.26
C ASP A 102 -5.18 5.26 -7.29
N SER A 103 -3.97 5.50 -6.86
CA SER A 103 -2.77 5.49 -7.69
C SER A 103 -1.51 5.38 -6.83
N PHE A 104 -0.37 5.07 -7.46
CA PHE A 104 0.93 5.09 -6.79
C PHE A 104 1.96 5.80 -7.65
N PHE A 105 3.09 6.14 -7.05
CA PHE A 105 4.14 6.90 -7.70
C PHE A 105 5.44 6.13 -7.71
N GLU A 106 6.10 6.14 -8.87
CA GLU A 106 7.47 5.65 -9.03
C GLU A 106 8.28 6.63 -9.88
N TRP A 107 9.59 6.56 -9.75
CA TRP A 107 10.52 7.49 -10.37
C TRP A 107 11.37 6.80 -11.42
N LYS A 108 11.16 7.20 -12.67
CA LYS A 108 12.05 6.81 -13.76
C LYS A 108 13.37 7.56 -13.62
N LYS A 109 14.46 6.81 -13.61
CA LYS A 109 15.81 7.39 -13.63
C LYS A 109 16.20 7.73 -15.08
N ASP A 110 16.56 8.97 -15.31
CA ASP A 110 17.18 9.43 -16.55
C ASP A 110 18.50 10.16 -16.18
N GLY A 111 19.60 9.43 -16.29
CA GLY A 111 20.89 9.89 -15.81
C GLY A 111 20.88 10.25 -14.32
N LYS A 112 21.04 11.55 -14.00
CA LYS A 112 21.02 12.07 -12.63
C LYS A 112 19.62 12.51 -12.19
N GLU A 113 18.71 12.69 -13.11
CA GLU A 113 17.35 13.13 -12.86
C GLU A 113 16.43 11.97 -12.52
N LYS A 114 15.34 12.29 -11.84
CA LYS A 114 14.30 11.33 -11.48
C LYS A 114 12.96 11.93 -11.82
N GLN A 115 12.39 11.49 -12.91
CA GLN A 115 11.05 11.88 -13.35
C GLN A 115 10.00 11.05 -12.62
N PRO A 116 9.11 11.66 -11.83
CA PRO A 116 8.01 10.94 -11.19
C PRO A 116 6.90 10.63 -12.19
N PHE A 117 6.35 9.44 -12.05
CA PHE A 117 5.19 8.95 -12.78
C PHE A 117 4.07 8.65 -11.80
N ARG A 118 2.84 8.98 -12.18
CA ARG A 118 1.64 8.46 -11.57
C ARG A 118 1.18 7.22 -12.32
N ILE A 119 0.93 6.13 -11.59
CA ILE A 119 0.44 4.87 -12.12
C ILE A 119 -0.94 4.59 -11.50
N TYR A 120 -1.93 4.23 -12.32
CA TYR A 120 -3.31 4.04 -11.91
C TYR A 120 -4.03 2.99 -12.75
N LEU A 121 -5.21 2.57 -12.29
CA LEU A 121 -6.11 1.64 -12.98
C LEU A 121 -7.30 2.44 -13.54
N PRO A 122 -7.45 2.58 -14.88
CA PRO A 122 -8.55 3.37 -15.47
C PRO A 122 -9.93 2.86 -15.10
N GLU A 123 -10.08 1.54 -14.99
CA GLU A 123 -11.35 0.88 -14.74
C GLU A 123 -11.67 0.67 -13.25
N ARG A 124 -10.75 1.09 -12.37
CA ARG A 124 -10.91 0.94 -10.91
C ARG A 124 -10.54 2.24 -10.20
N GLU A 125 -11.56 2.94 -9.72
CA GLU A 125 -11.36 4.18 -8.96
C GLU A 125 -10.68 3.92 -7.62
N VAL A 126 -10.94 2.76 -7.00
CA VAL A 126 -10.26 2.24 -5.81
C VAL A 126 -9.74 0.85 -6.10
N PHE A 127 -8.53 0.57 -5.67
CA PHE A 127 -7.95 -0.76 -5.68
C PHE A 127 -7.10 -0.98 -4.42
N PHE A 128 -6.66 -2.22 -4.22
CA PHE A 128 -5.94 -2.57 -3.02
C PHE A 128 -4.57 -3.15 -3.35
N PHE A 129 -3.57 -2.68 -2.57
CA PHE A 129 -2.31 -3.41 -2.49
C PHE A 129 -2.41 -4.52 -1.45
N ALA A 130 -1.80 -5.67 -1.74
CA ALA A 130 -1.54 -6.68 -0.73
C ALA A 130 -0.54 -6.12 0.30
N GLY A 131 -0.85 -6.28 1.58
CA GLY A 131 -0.01 -5.82 2.67
C GLY A 131 0.07 -6.81 3.82
N LEU A 132 1.06 -6.59 4.68
CA LEU A 132 1.17 -7.22 5.99
C LEU A 132 1.13 -6.13 7.06
N TRP A 133 0.53 -6.44 8.20
CA TRP A 133 0.44 -5.49 9.31
C TRP A 133 0.95 -6.08 10.62
N SER A 134 1.31 -5.21 11.54
CA SER A 134 1.77 -5.55 12.88
C SER A 134 1.25 -4.54 13.88
N SER A 135 1.03 -5.01 15.10
CA SER A 135 0.74 -4.18 16.26
C SER A 135 1.98 -4.18 17.16
N TRP A 136 2.51 -3.01 17.43
CA TRP A 136 3.63 -2.78 18.32
C TRP A 136 3.15 -1.98 19.52
N LYS A 137 3.61 -2.35 20.72
CA LYS A 137 3.33 -1.64 21.96
C LYS A 137 4.55 -0.80 22.33
N ASP A 138 4.35 0.51 22.46
CA ASP A 138 5.43 1.41 22.86
C ASP A 138 5.79 1.28 24.36
N PRO A 139 6.88 1.90 24.81
CA PRO A 139 7.27 1.87 26.23
C PRO A 139 6.22 2.45 27.17
N GLU A 140 5.37 3.36 26.70
CA GLU A 140 4.27 3.99 27.44
C GLU A 140 3.00 3.11 27.48
N GLY A 141 2.98 2.04 26.68
CA GLY A 141 1.89 1.07 26.61
C GLY A 141 0.89 1.32 25.49
N GLU A 142 1.10 2.36 24.67
CA GLU A 142 0.23 2.71 23.56
C GLU A 142 0.40 1.75 22.37
N ILE A 143 -0.70 1.44 21.71
CA ILE A 143 -0.71 0.54 20.56
C ILE A 143 -0.46 1.33 19.27
N TYR A 144 0.58 0.91 18.56
CA TYR A 144 0.97 1.45 17.26
C TYR A 144 0.77 0.39 16.18
N ASN A 145 -0.32 0.50 15.42
CA ASN A 145 -0.59 -0.37 14.29
C ASN A 145 0.08 0.17 13.03
N SER A 146 0.75 -0.71 12.30
CA SER A 146 1.52 -0.33 11.11
C SER A 146 1.50 -1.43 10.06
N PHE A 147 1.76 -1.06 8.80
CA PHE A 147 1.75 -2.00 7.68
C PHE A 147 2.94 -1.79 6.73
N ALA A 148 3.23 -2.84 5.95
CA ALA A 148 4.12 -2.80 4.79
C ALA A 148 3.35 -3.26 3.55
N ILE A 149 3.63 -2.62 2.40
CA ILE A 149 3.11 -3.02 1.09
C ILE A 149 3.98 -4.15 0.53
N ILE A 150 3.34 -5.22 0.03
CA ILE A 150 4.05 -6.29 -0.66
C ILE A 150 4.38 -5.83 -2.08
N THR A 151 5.61 -6.07 -2.50
CA THR A 151 6.09 -5.73 -3.85
C THR A 151 6.56 -6.97 -4.59
N THR A 152 6.46 -6.94 -5.92
CA THR A 152 6.87 -8.01 -6.82
C THR A 152 7.71 -7.46 -7.98
N ALA A 153 8.17 -8.32 -8.88
CA ALA A 153 8.81 -7.93 -10.13
C ALA A 153 7.87 -7.02 -10.97
N PRO A 154 8.42 -6.14 -11.80
CA PRO A 154 7.59 -5.24 -12.62
C PRO A 154 6.91 -5.99 -13.76
N ASN A 155 5.75 -5.49 -14.20
CA ASN A 155 5.17 -5.86 -15.49
C ASN A 155 5.79 -5.03 -16.63
N ALA A 156 5.41 -5.29 -17.89
CA ALA A 156 5.95 -4.61 -19.08
C ALA A 156 5.76 -3.09 -19.10
N LEU A 157 4.74 -2.54 -18.39
CA LEU A 157 4.57 -1.10 -18.21
C LEU A 157 5.61 -0.57 -17.21
N MET A 158 5.70 -1.23 -16.06
CA MET A 158 6.54 -0.79 -14.94
C MET A 158 8.03 -0.95 -15.20
N GLU A 159 8.47 -1.94 -15.97
CA GLU A 159 9.89 -2.12 -16.36
C GLU A 159 10.51 -0.87 -16.99
N LYS A 160 9.68 -0.05 -17.67
CA LYS A 160 10.11 1.19 -18.29
C LYS A 160 10.31 2.33 -17.27
N ILE A 161 9.82 2.16 -16.05
CA ILE A 161 9.78 3.20 -15.00
C ILE A 161 10.65 2.77 -13.82
N HIS A 162 10.42 1.53 -13.29
CA HIS A 162 11.07 1.05 -12.08
C HIS A 162 11.17 -0.49 -12.08
N ASP A 163 12.16 -1.05 -11.39
CA ASP A 163 12.43 -2.50 -11.27
C ASP A 163 11.50 -3.26 -10.32
N ARG A 164 10.57 -2.57 -9.66
CA ARG A 164 9.58 -3.16 -8.73
C ARG A 164 8.22 -2.49 -8.91
N MET A 165 7.16 -3.22 -8.54
CA MET A 165 5.81 -2.69 -8.41
C MET A 165 5.10 -3.25 -7.17
N PRO A 166 4.07 -2.58 -6.63
CA PRO A 166 3.23 -3.16 -5.59
C PRO A 166 2.42 -4.33 -6.15
N VAL A 167 2.15 -5.31 -5.30
CA VAL A 167 1.16 -6.35 -5.62
C VAL A 167 -0.23 -5.74 -5.52
N ILE A 168 -0.91 -5.60 -6.64
CA ILE A 168 -2.31 -5.17 -6.74
C ILE A 168 -3.16 -6.42 -6.88
N LEU A 169 -4.23 -6.52 -6.10
CA LEU A 169 -5.11 -7.68 -6.12
C LEU A 169 -6.36 -7.42 -6.97
N THR A 170 -6.85 -8.45 -7.64
CA THR A 170 -8.21 -8.46 -8.21
C THR A 170 -9.25 -8.60 -7.12
N SER A 171 -10.52 -8.33 -7.41
CA SER A 171 -11.60 -8.41 -6.39
C SER A 171 -11.77 -9.82 -5.82
N GLU A 172 -11.49 -10.85 -6.58
CA GLU A 172 -11.47 -12.25 -6.12
C GLU A 172 -10.28 -12.51 -5.21
N GLU A 173 -9.10 -12.02 -5.59
CA GLU A 173 -7.88 -12.20 -4.81
C GLU A 173 -7.90 -11.41 -3.49
N GLU A 174 -8.58 -10.26 -3.44
CA GLU A 174 -8.80 -9.48 -2.22
C GLU A 174 -9.50 -10.30 -1.15
N LYS A 175 -10.55 -11.05 -1.53
CA LYS A 175 -11.30 -11.94 -0.63
C LYS A 175 -10.41 -13.07 -0.13
N LEU A 176 -9.69 -13.73 -1.03
CA LEU A 176 -8.76 -14.81 -0.69
C LEU A 176 -7.63 -14.32 0.22
N TRP A 177 -7.12 -13.09 -0.03
CA TRP A 177 -6.04 -12.52 0.77
C TRP A 177 -6.44 -12.24 2.22
N LEU A 178 -7.69 -11.86 2.49
CA LEU A 178 -8.21 -11.62 3.83
C LEU A 178 -8.75 -12.87 4.51
N ASP A 179 -9.07 -13.93 3.77
CA ASP A 179 -9.67 -15.16 4.30
C ASP A 179 -8.70 -15.88 5.26
N PRO A 180 -9.03 -16.00 6.56
CA PRO A 180 -8.15 -16.62 7.55
C PRO A 180 -7.89 -18.11 7.31
N ASP A 181 -8.79 -18.80 6.59
CA ASP A 181 -8.72 -20.24 6.36
C ASP A 181 -7.81 -20.61 5.17
N GLN A 182 -7.29 -19.63 4.43
CA GLN A 182 -6.40 -19.84 3.30
C GLN A 182 -5.02 -20.35 3.73
N ASN A 183 -4.54 -21.35 3.00
CA ASN A 183 -3.18 -21.86 3.21
C ASN A 183 -2.15 -20.76 2.79
N PRO A 184 -1.17 -20.42 3.66
CA PRO A 184 -0.14 -19.44 3.32
C PRO A 184 0.61 -19.73 2.02
N LYS A 185 0.79 -21.00 1.63
CA LYS A 185 1.44 -21.36 0.36
C LYS A 185 0.60 -21.00 -0.87
N ASP A 186 -0.73 -21.07 -0.75
CA ASP A 186 -1.62 -20.68 -1.86
C ASP A 186 -1.71 -19.17 -1.98
N LEU A 187 -1.65 -18.46 -0.87
CA LEU A 187 -1.59 -16.99 -0.85
C LEU A 187 -0.34 -16.44 -1.56
N LEU A 188 0.79 -17.14 -1.54
CA LEU A 188 1.98 -16.74 -2.30
C LEU A 188 1.74 -16.70 -3.81
N LYS A 189 0.82 -17.50 -4.33
CA LYS A 189 0.47 -17.54 -5.75
C LYS A 189 -0.28 -16.30 -6.21
N LEU A 190 -0.84 -15.51 -5.28
CA LEU A 190 -1.53 -14.25 -5.55
C LEU A 190 -0.55 -13.07 -5.68
N LEU A 191 0.71 -13.22 -5.26
CA LEU A 191 1.69 -12.14 -5.16
C LEU A 191 2.42 -11.87 -6.49
N ASN A 192 1.64 -11.68 -7.56
CA ASN A 192 2.11 -11.45 -8.92
C ASN A 192 2.00 -9.99 -9.35
N ALA A 193 2.64 -9.67 -10.47
CA ALA A 193 2.48 -8.39 -11.14
C ALA A 193 1.06 -8.27 -11.74
N TYR A 194 0.40 -7.12 -11.53
CA TYR A 194 -0.90 -6.83 -12.15
C TYR A 194 -0.74 -6.71 -13.68
N PRO A 195 -1.76 -7.08 -14.49
CA PRO A 195 -1.70 -6.99 -15.95
C PRO A 195 -1.35 -5.58 -16.43
N ALA A 196 -0.35 -5.47 -17.34
CA ALA A 196 0.16 -4.18 -17.80
C ALA A 196 -0.85 -3.40 -18.65
N ASP A 197 -1.70 -4.09 -19.40
CA ASP A 197 -2.75 -3.53 -20.25
C ASP A 197 -3.92 -2.93 -19.45
N ALA A 198 -4.11 -3.37 -18.21
CA ALA A 198 -5.09 -2.81 -17.28
C ALA A 198 -4.56 -1.60 -16.50
N MET A 199 -3.33 -1.17 -16.74
CA MET A 199 -2.68 -0.05 -16.05
C MET A 199 -2.33 1.07 -17.02
N LYS A 200 -2.32 2.31 -16.52
CA LYS A 200 -1.78 3.48 -17.23
C LYS A 200 -0.80 4.25 -16.36
N ALA A 201 0.12 4.94 -17.01
CA ALA A 201 1.10 5.79 -16.35
C ALA A 201 1.30 7.07 -17.16
N TYR A 202 1.55 8.19 -16.46
CA TYR A 202 1.96 9.45 -17.04
C TYR A 202 2.88 10.23 -16.10
N GLU A 203 3.63 11.14 -16.66
CA GLU A 203 4.55 12.00 -15.91
C GLU A 203 3.79 13.04 -15.10
N ILE A 204 4.25 13.27 -13.88
CA ILE A 204 3.72 14.29 -12.96
C ILE A 204 4.83 15.23 -12.49
N SER A 205 4.42 16.35 -11.87
CA SER A 205 5.35 17.33 -11.35
C SER A 205 6.26 16.75 -10.25
N SER A 206 7.51 17.22 -10.22
CA SER A 206 8.47 16.91 -9.14
C SER A 206 8.04 17.42 -7.76
N GLU A 207 6.98 18.21 -7.67
CA GLU A 207 6.39 18.62 -6.38
C GLU A 207 5.96 17.45 -5.51
N VAL A 208 5.59 16.30 -6.12
CA VAL A 208 5.29 15.05 -5.42
C VAL A 208 6.47 14.57 -4.55
N ASN A 209 7.69 14.97 -4.82
CA ASN A 209 8.88 14.60 -4.04
C ASN A 209 8.79 15.04 -2.58
N LYS A 210 8.11 16.15 -2.31
CA LYS A 210 7.91 16.67 -0.95
C LYS A 210 6.62 16.10 -0.36
N PRO A 211 6.65 15.25 0.69
CA PRO A 211 5.43 14.69 1.30
C PRO A 211 4.45 15.73 1.85
N ALA A 212 4.92 16.95 2.15
CA ALA A 212 4.08 18.05 2.59
C ALA A 212 3.19 18.61 1.48
N ASN A 213 3.56 18.42 0.21
CA ASN A 213 2.73 18.78 -0.92
C ASN A 213 1.61 17.72 -1.04
N ASN A 214 0.42 18.06 -0.58
CA ASN A 214 -0.73 17.17 -0.49
C ASN A 214 -2.00 17.89 -0.97
N TYR A 215 -2.13 18.08 -2.27
CA TYR A 215 -3.23 18.76 -2.94
C TYR A 215 -3.51 18.08 -4.30
N PRO A 216 -4.72 18.23 -4.87
CA PRO A 216 -5.14 17.48 -6.06
C PRO A 216 -4.22 17.65 -7.27
N GLU A 217 -3.71 18.86 -7.51
CA GLU A 217 -2.97 19.24 -8.71
C GLU A 217 -1.62 18.51 -8.85
N ILE A 218 -1.09 17.92 -7.76
CA ILE A 218 0.11 17.08 -7.86
C ILE A 218 -0.12 15.78 -8.64
N LEU A 219 -1.39 15.43 -8.84
CA LEU A 219 -1.78 14.25 -9.62
C LEU A 219 -1.95 14.57 -11.12
N ASP A 220 -1.91 15.84 -11.51
CA ASP A 220 -2.10 16.25 -12.89
C ASP A 220 -0.88 15.88 -13.75
N PRO A 221 -1.08 15.51 -15.02
CA PRO A 221 0.03 15.29 -15.93
C PRO A 221 0.80 16.59 -16.13
N VAL A 222 2.12 16.51 -16.28
CA VAL A 222 2.91 17.66 -16.77
C VAL A 222 2.44 17.99 -18.17
N ALA A 223 2.25 19.29 -18.46
CA ALA A 223 1.93 19.73 -19.80
C ALA A 223 3.07 19.36 -20.76
N GLU A 224 2.72 18.84 -21.94
CA GLU A 224 3.66 18.57 -23.03
C GLU A 224 4.30 19.86 -23.54
#